data_9db55385867c1e99fe5118ef7c83e890
#
_entry.id   9db55385867c1e99fe5118ef7c83e890
#
_cell.length_a   1.000
_cell.length_b   1.000
_cell.length_c   1.000
_cell.angle_alpha   90.00
_cell.angle_beta   90.00
_cell.angle_gamma   90.00
#
_symmetry.space_group_name_H-M   'P 1'
#
loop_
_entity.id
_entity.type
_entity.pdbx_description
1 polymer ?
#
loop_
_entity_poly.entity_id
_entity_poly.type
_entity_poly.pdbx_seq_one_letter_code
_entity_poly.pdbx_strand_id
1 'polypeptide(L)'
;MHVTVVSPEQAVFDGSADAIVAPAYDGQVGILPGHAPFLTLLGVGVLQVRQGSASTRFRVAGGFLQVVGGGGGGETVRIVADRVDAS
;
A
#
# COMPACT_ATOMS: atom_id res chain seq x y z
N MET A 1 -3.24 -5.72 -9.39
CA MET A 1 -3.09 -4.28 -9.18
C MET A 1 -1.62 -3.90 -9.09
N HIS A 2 -1.30 -2.72 -9.53
CA HIS A 2 0.06 -2.21 -9.45
C HIS A 2 0.23 -1.42 -8.16
N VAL A 3 1.32 -1.67 -7.44
CA VAL A 3 1.57 -1.06 -6.13
C VAL A 3 2.92 -0.39 -6.12
N THR A 4 2.97 0.85 -5.64
CA THR A 4 4.22 1.53 -5.35
C THR A 4 4.23 1.95 -3.89
N VAL A 5 5.36 1.75 -3.24
CA VAL A 5 5.59 2.21 -1.87
C VAL A 5 6.83 3.09 -1.89
N VAL A 6 6.66 4.34 -1.52
CA VAL A 6 7.76 5.29 -1.54
C VAL A 6 7.91 5.99 -0.19
N SER A 7 9.13 6.36 0.12
CA SER A 7 9.46 7.25 1.23
C SER A 7 10.10 8.51 0.65
N PRO A 8 10.36 9.54 1.47
CA PRO A 8 11.02 10.75 0.95
C PRO A 8 12.37 10.48 0.31
N GLU A 9 13.06 9.42 0.73
CA GLU A 9 14.41 9.13 0.23
C GLU A 9 14.42 8.25 -1.00
N GLN A 10 13.43 7.34 -1.12
CA GLN A 10 13.50 6.35 -2.20
C GLN A 10 12.19 5.60 -2.37
N ALA A 11 12.07 4.94 -3.53
CA ALA A 11 11.04 3.94 -3.76
C ALA A 11 11.52 2.63 -3.13
N VAL A 12 10.68 2.01 -2.30
CA VAL A 12 11.04 0.77 -1.60
C VAL A 12 10.33 -0.45 -2.18
N PHE A 13 9.27 -0.22 -2.95
CA PHE A 13 8.54 -1.29 -3.61
C PHE A 13 7.86 -0.75 -4.87
N ASP A 14 7.92 -1.52 -5.94
CA ASP A 14 7.23 -1.20 -7.20
C ASP A 14 6.96 -2.51 -7.92
N GLY A 15 5.70 -2.91 -7.98
CA GLY A 15 5.34 -4.17 -8.63
C GLY A 15 3.86 -4.47 -8.54
N SER A 16 3.49 -5.64 -9.02
CA SER A 16 2.14 -6.14 -8.96
C SER A 16 1.87 -6.80 -7.62
N ALA A 17 0.64 -6.69 -7.14
CA ALA A 17 0.24 -7.32 -5.90
C ALA A 17 -1.18 -7.86 -6.01
N ASP A 18 -1.46 -8.89 -5.20
CA ASP A 18 -2.78 -9.51 -5.11
C ASP A 18 -3.58 -8.97 -3.95
N ALA A 19 -2.91 -8.47 -2.92
CA ALA A 19 -3.56 -7.92 -1.74
C ALA A 19 -2.61 -7.01 -1.00
N ILE A 20 -3.17 -6.02 -0.32
CA ILE A 20 -2.44 -5.11 0.56
C ILE A 20 -3.21 -5.02 1.86
N VAL A 21 -2.50 -5.06 2.98
CA VAL A 21 -3.04 -4.70 4.29
C VAL A 21 -2.19 -3.57 4.83
N ALA A 22 -2.82 -2.46 5.13
CA ALA A 22 -2.11 -1.24 5.54
C ALA A 22 -2.67 -0.70 6.85
N PRO A 23 -1.81 -0.08 7.69
CA PRO A 23 -2.30 0.60 8.87
C PRO A 23 -2.83 1.97 8.45
N ALA A 24 -4.13 2.19 8.63
CA ALA A 24 -4.74 3.49 8.44
C ALA A 24 -4.81 4.21 9.79
N TYR A 25 -5.11 5.50 9.76
CA TYR A 25 -5.14 6.29 10.98
C TYR A 25 -6.23 5.83 11.96
N ASP A 26 -7.27 5.17 11.46
CA ASP A 26 -8.41 4.71 12.25
C ASP A 26 -8.52 3.17 12.31
N GLY A 27 -7.45 2.45 11.98
CA GLY A 27 -7.44 1.00 11.98
C GLY A 27 -6.76 0.46 10.74
N GLN A 28 -6.94 -0.82 10.45
CA GLN A 28 -6.35 -1.44 9.27
C GLN A 28 -7.29 -1.34 8.08
N VAL A 29 -6.71 -1.25 6.88
CA VAL A 29 -7.46 -1.29 5.63
C VAL A 29 -6.88 -2.39 4.75
N GLY A 30 -7.77 -3.17 4.14
CA GLY A 30 -7.39 -4.20 3.17
C GLY A 30 -7.77 -3.75 1.77
N ILE A 31 -6.85 -3.91 0.83
CA ILE A 31 -7.06 -3.55 -0.57
C ILE A 31 -6.89 -4.80 -1.41
N LEU A 32 -7.93 -5.13 -2.17
CA LEU A 32 -7.92 -6.24 -3.12
C LEU A 32 -8.11 -5.71 -4.53
N PRO A 33 -7.76 -6.48 -5.56
CA PRO A 33 -8.04 -6.08 -6.94
C PRO A 33 -9.52 -5.76 -7.12
N GLY A 34 -9.82 -4.69 -7.85
CA GLY A 34 -11.18 -4.22 -8.04
C GLY A 34 -11.65 -3.21 -7.00
N HIS A 35 -10.79 -2.85 -6.06
CA HIS A 35 -11.14 -1.87 -5.03
C HIS A 35 -11.49 -0.52 -5.66
N ALA A 36 -12.55 0.10 -5.15
CA ALA A 36 -12.95 1.43 -5.60
C ALA A 36 -11.88 2.48 -5.30
N PRO A 37 -11.84 3.59 -6.03
CA PRO A 37 -10.94 4.69 -5.70
C PRO A 37 -11.09 5.11 -4.24
N PHE A 38 -9.95 5.37 -3.59
CA PHE A 38 -9.94 5.54 -2.15
C PHE A 38 -8.68 6.31 -1.74
N LEU A 39 -8.81 7.14 -0.72
CA LEU A 39 -7.66 7.88 -0.17
C LEU A 39 -7.78 7.87 1.35
N THR A 40 -6.72 7.49 2.02
CA THR A 40 -6.68 7.52 3.48
C THR A 40 -5.30 7.91 3.99
N LEU A 41 -5.27 8.42 5.19
CA LEU A 41 -4.01 8.67 5.90
C LEU A 41 -3.49 7.37 6.48
N LEU A 42 -2.18 7.19 6.41
CA LEU A 42 -1.51 6.06 7.05
C LEU A 42 -1.33 6.32 8.53
N GLY A 43 -1.50 5.27 9.33
CA GLY A 43 -1.12 5.27 10.73
C GLY A 43 0.29 4.70 10.89
N VAL A 44 0.58 4.24 12.10
CA VAL A 44 1.83 3.57 12.44
C VAL A 44 1.57 2.08 12.52
N GLY A 45 2.35 1.27 11.82
CA GLY A 45 2.17 -0.17 11.85
C GLY A 45 2.87 -0.87 10.70
N VAL A 46 2.42 -2.07 10.40
CA VAL A 46 3.02 -2.90 9.37
C VAL A 46 2.14 -2.88 8.12
N LEU A 47 2.76 -2.49 7.01
CA LEU A 47 2.20 -2.61 5.68
C LEU A 47 2.60 -3.96 5.11
N GLN A 48 1.64 -4.73 4.64
CA GLN A 48 1.90 -6.03 4.02
C GLN A 48 1.44 -6.01 2.57
N VAL A 49 2.34 -6.39 1.68
CA VAL A 49 2.05 -6.53 0.25
C VAL A 49 2.18 -8.00 -0.11
N ARG A 50 1.11 -8.58 -0.61
CA ARG A 50 1.08 -10.00 -0.96
C ARG A 50 1.17 -10.17 -2.47
N GLN A 51 2.06 -11.09 -2.88
CA GLN A 51 2.25 -11.47 -4.28
C GLN A 51 2.20 -12.99 -4.35
N GLY A 52 1.05 -13.56 -4.71
CA GLY A 52 0.85 -15.00 -4.67
C GLY A 52 1.03 -15.55 -3.26
N SER A 53 1.98 -16.46 -3.06
CA SER A 53 2.30 -17.02 -1.75
C SER A 53 3.36 -16.21 -1.02
N ALA A 54 3.95 -15.20 -1.64
CA ALA A 54 4.97 -14.36 -1.03
C ALA A 54 4.35 -13.11 -0.40
N SER A 55 4.92 -12.66 0.70
CA SER A 55 4.52 -11.43 1.36
C SER A 55 5.75 -10.59 1.66
N THR A 56 5.65 -9.29 1.40
CA THR A 56 6.67 -8.33 1.78
C THR A 56 6.08 -7.42 2.83
N ARG A 57 6.80 -7.18 3.90
CA ARG A 57 6.34 -6.36 5.01
C ARG A 57 7.25 -5.17 5.21
N PHE A 58 6.64 -4.04 5.49
CA PHE A 58 7.34 -2.80 5.80
C PHE A 58 6.73 -2.20 7.06
N ARG A 59 7.56 -1.67 7.94
CA ARG A 59 7.06 -0.86 9.04
C ARG A 59 6.94 0.57 8.54
N VAL A 60 5.75 1.13 8.63
CA VAL A 60 5.47 2.49 8.12
C VAL A 60 4.93 3.37 9.22
N ALA A 61 5.16 4.67 9.06
CA ALA A 61 4.63 5.67 9.99
C ALA A 61 4.26 6.91 9.20
N GLY A 62 2.97 7.26 9.21
CA GLY A 62 2.47 8.46 8.57
C GLY A 62 2.47 8.43 7.05
N GLY A 63 1.87 9.42 6.46
CA GLY A 63 1.74 9.54 5.02
C GLY A 63 0.33 9.22 4.56
N PHE A 64 0.21 8.73 3.33
CA PHE A 64 -1.11 8.41 2.79
C PHE A 64 -1.06 7.21 1.84
N LEU A 65 -2.23 6.60 1.65
CA LEU A 65 -2.46 5.53 0.70
C LEU A 65 -3.57 5.97 -0.25
N GLN A 66 -3.35 5.82 -1.53
CA GLN A 66 -4.32 6.18 -2.56
C GLN A 66 -4.54 5.00 -3.50
N VAL A 67 -5.81 4.66 -3.74
CA VAL A 67 -6.20 3.71 -4.77
C VAL A 67 -6.78 4.52 -5.92
N VAL A 68 -6.15 4.41 -7.07
CA VAL A 68 -6.63 5.07 -8.30
C VAL A 68 -7.26 3.99 -9.14
N GLY A 69 -8.55 4.13 -9.43
CA GLY A 69 -9.26 3.15 -10.20
C GLY A 69 -8.93 3.20 -11.67
N GLY A 70 -8.57 2.03 -12.20
CA GLY A 70 -8.58 1.82 -13.64
C GLY A 70 -9.62 0.75 -13.91
N GLY A 71 -10.53 0.90 -14.81
CA GLY A 71 -11.52 -0.13 -15.10
C GLY A 71 -10.88 -1.48 -15.41
N GLY A 72 -11.55 -2.57 -15.06
CA GLY A 72 -11.11 -3.91 -15.44
C GLY A 72 -9.92 -4.46 -14.66
N GLY A 73 -9.72 -4.05 -13.43
CA GLY A 73 -8.65 -4.59 -12.58
C GLY A 73 -7.31 -3.92 -12.74
N GLY A 74 -7.28 -2.78 -13.42
CA GLY A 74 -6.06 -2.01 -13.61
C GLY A 74 -5.84 -0.95 -12.53
N GLU A 75 -6.18 -1.26 -11.27
CA GLU A 75 -5.99 -0.31 -10.18
C GLU A 75 -4.51 -0.09 -9.90
N THR A 76 -4.18 1.14 -9.54
CA THR A 76 -2.87 1.49 -9.02
C THR A 76 -3.02 1.91 -7.57
N VAL A 77 -2.21 1.34 -6.70
CA VAL A 77 -2.17 1.71 -5.29
C VAL A 77 -0.85 2.42 -5.04
N ARG A 78 -0.95 3.65 -4.56
CA ARG A 78 0.21 4.48 -4.24
C ARG A 78 0.26 4.66 -2.74
N ILE A 79 1.38 4.25 -2.16
CA ILE A 79 1.60 4.40 -0.73
C ILE A 79 2.81 5.29 -0.56
N VAL A 80 2.56 6.48 -0.01
CA VAL A 80 3.59 7.48 0.26
C VAL A 80 3.70 7.56 1.77
N ALA A 81 4.75 6.98 2.32
CA ALA A 81 4.94 6.94 3.76
C ALA A 81 6.00 7.95 4.18
N ASP A 82 5.76 8.64 5.29
CA ASP A 82 6.72 9.58 5.84
C ASP A 82 7.97 8.84 6.31
N ARG A 83 7.79 7.59 6.77
CA ARG A 83 8.88 6.73 7.22
C ARG A 83 8.58 5.30 6.83
N VAL A 84 9.56 4.61 6.26
CA VAL A 84 9.47 3.19 5.91
C VAL A 84 10.74 2.49 6.33
N ASP A 85 10.58 1.39 7.07
CA ASP A 85 11.68 0.49 7.43
C ASP A 85 11.30 -0.93 7.03
N ALA A 86 12.27 -1.74 6.66
CA ALA A 86 12.04 -3.15 6.42
C ALA A 86 11.63 -3.83 7.72
N SER A 87 10.70 -4.76 7.61
CA SER A 87 10.17 -5.44 8.77
C SER A 87 10.55 -6.92 8.75
#